data_45dfa8955245abdb715dd181bdb30501
#
_entry.id   45dfa8955245abdb715dd181bdb30501
#
_cell.length_a   1.000
_cell.length_b   1.000
_cell.length_c   1.000
_cell.angle_alpha   90.00
_cell.angle_beta   90.00
_cell.angle_gamma   90.00
#
_symmetry.space_group_name_H-M   'P 1'
#
loop_
_entity.id
_entity.type
_entity.pdbx_description
1 polymer ?
#
loop_
_entity_poly.entity_id
_entity_poly.type
_entity_poly.pdbx_seq_one_letter_code
_entity_poly.pdbx_strand_id
1 'polypeptide(L)'
;YAYLCANFTDLEGKAVLDGYQVLTYGDVKVGYVGIDTPESFTKSTPTYFQDAAGNYIYSFSQGNEGKDLYDVVQKAVDAAKAEGADYVVALGHLGVDEQSSPWTSTEVIANTTGIDVLIDGHSHSTFAKTEKNQAGEDVLVAQTGTKLANLGKVVIDTKTGEITSELVAAKDCAAEDEATGA
;
A
#
# COMPACT_ATOMS: atom_id res chain seq x y z
N TYR A 1 7.45 9.78 -12.30
CA TYR A 1 6.97 8.81 -11.31
C TYR A 1 7.27 9.34 -9.92
N ALA A 2 6.31 9.23 -8.99
CA ALA A 2 6.55 9.44 -7.56
C ALA A 2 6.87 8.09 -6.91
N TYR A 3 7.86 8.09 -6.02
CA TYR A 3 8.13 6.99 -5.11
C TYR A 3 7.59 7.40 -3.74
N LEU A 4 6.65 6.65 -3.21
CA LEU A 4 5.99 6.97 -1.95
C LEU A 4 6.30 5.88 -0.93
N CYS A 5 6.69 6.29 0.29
CA CYS A 5 6.79 5.39 1.42
C CYS A 5 6.72 6.18 2.74
N ALA A 6 5.59 6.11 3.43
CA ALA A 6 5.34 6.86 4.65
C ALA A 6 6.22 6.42 5.82
N ASN A 7 6.60 5.15 5.85
CA ASN A 7 7.33 4.54 6.97
C ASN A 7 8.83 4.33 6.72
N PHE A 8 9.38 4.77 5.58
CA PHE A 8 10.82 4.68 5.32
C PHE A 8 11.53 5.97 5.75
N THR A 9 12.35 5.88 6.79
CA THR A 9 13.03 7.01 7.43
C THR A 9 14.52 6.73 7.62
N ASP A 10 15.30 7.78 7.89
CA ASP A 10 16.60 7.63 8.55
C ASP A 10 16.43 7.28 10.05
N LEU A 11 17.54 7.09 10.76
CA LEU A 11 17.51 6.73 12.19
C LEU A 11 17.08 7.89 13.10
N GLU A 12 17.02 9.11 12.59
CA GLU A 12 16.51 10.30 13.28
C GLU A 12 14.99 10.48 13.07
N GLY A 13 14.39 9.58 12.26
CA GLY A 13 12.95 9.60 11.95
C GLY A 13 12.58 10.58 10.82
N LYS A 14 13.56 11.12 10.09
CA LYS A 14 13.29 11.95 8.93
C LYS A 14 12.94 11.08 7.72
N ALA A 15 11.83 11.40 7.07
CA ALA A 15 11.38 10.70 5.87
C ALA A 15 12.43 10.74 4.76
N VAL A 16 12.70 9.59 4.13
CA VAL A 16 13.59 9.44 2.97
C VAL A 16 12.81 9.66 1.67
N LEU A 17 11.54 9.27 1.66
CA LEU A 17 10.61 9.44 0.54
C LEU A 17 9.38 10.20 1.02
N ASP A 18 8.62 10.77 0.08
CA ASP A 18 7.32 11.33 0.39
C ASP A 18 6.38 10.20 0.84
N GLY A 19 5.59 10.45 1.89
CA GLY A 19 4.68 9.45 2.43
C GLY A 19 3.40 9.32 1.61
N TYR A 20 2.99 10.38 0.94
CA TYR A 20 1.76 10.44 0.14
C TYR A 20 1.86 11.46 -1.00
N GLN A 21 0.92 11.35 -1.93
CA GLN A 21 0.67 12.33 -2.98
C GLN A 21 -0.82 12.43 -3.26
N VAL A 22 -1.36 13.64 -3.43
CA VAL A 22 -2.74 13.86 -3.87
C VAL A 22 -2.75 14.19 -5.36
N LEU A 23 -3.52 13.44 -6.13
CA LEU A 23 -3.74 13.66 -7.56
C LEU A 23 -5.20 14.01 -7.82
N THR A 24 -5.42 14.90 -8.80
CA THR A 24 -6.76 15.35 -9.18
C THR A 24 -7.18 14.72 -10.51
N TYR A 25 -8.38 14.14 -10.52
CA TYR A 25 -8.99 13.52 -11.69
C TYR A 25 -10.37 14.16 -11.92
N GLY A 26 -10.42 15.18 -12.80
CA GLY A 26 -11.61 16.01 -12.94
C GLY A 26 -11.90 16.79 -11.65
N ASP A 27 -13.04 16.54 -11.04
CA ASP A 27 -13.46 17.18 -9.78
C ASP A 27 -13.12 16.33 -8.54
N VAL A 28 -12.49 15.16 -8.72
CA VAL A 28 -12.18 14.21 -7.63
C VAL A 28 -10.69 14.21 -7.33
N LYS A 29 -10.34 14.27 -6.06
CA LYS A 29 -8.98 14.16 -5.55
C LYS A 29 -8.76 12.79 -4.90
N VAL A 30 -7.69 12.11 -5.30
CA VAL A 30 -7.29 10.82 -4.73
C VAL A 30 -5.92 10.98 -4.06
N GLY A 31 -5.84 10.67 -2.76
CA GLY A 31 -4.60 10.58 -2.01
C GLY A 31 -4.02 9.17 -2.16
N TYR A 32 -2.77 9.08 -2.58
CA TYR A 32 -2.01 7.83 -2.61
C TYR A 32 -1.02 7.82 -1.47
N VAL A 33 -1.04 6.78 -0.63
CA VAL A 33 -0.13 6.60 0.51
C VAL A 33 0.71 5.35 0.28
N GLY A 34 2.04 5.49 0.25
CA GLY A 34 2.96 4.35 0.11
C GLY A 34 3.31 3.73 1.46
N ILE A 35 3.37 2.39 1.54
CA ILE A 35 3.70 1.66 2.76
C ILE A 35 4.56 0.44 2.39
N ASP A 36 5.70 0.24 3.08
CA ASP A 36 6.53 -0.94 2.88
C ASP A 36 6.70 -1.72 4.19
N THR A 37 6.91 -3.04 4.06
CA THR A 37 7.13 -3.91 5.21
C THR A 37 8.51 -3.72 5.80
N PRO A 38 8.68 -3.71 7.13
CA PRO A 38 9.98 -3.81 7.78
C PRO A 38 10.80 -5.04 7.38
N GLU A 39 10.15 -6.10 6.89
CA GLU A 39 10.82 -7.30 6.38
C GLU A 39 11.70 -7.03 5.14
N SER A 40 11.56 -5.86 4.48
CA SER A 40 12.44 -5.41 3.39
C SER A 40 13.91 -5.36 3.82
N PHE A 41 14.21 -5.16 5.11
CA PHE A 41 15.58 -5.30 5.64
C PHE A 41 16.19 -6.67 5.41
N THR A 42 15.42 -7.74 5.46
CA THR A 42 15.91 -9.11 5.42
C THR A 42 15.48 -9.88 4.16
N LYS A 43 14.35 -9.53 3.59
CA LYS A 43 13.78 -10.22 2.40
C LYS A 43 14.13 -9.54 1.07
N SER A 44 14.83 -8.39 1.11
CA SER A 44 15.36 -7.71 -0.08
C SER A 44 16.89 -7.80 -0.13
N THR A 45 17.58 -6.67 -0.37
CA THR A 45 19.06 -6.62 -0.40
C THR A 45 19.57 -5.82 0.80
N PRO A 46 19.85 -6.47 1.95
CA PRO A 46 20.16 -5.79 3.21
C PRO A 46 21.30 -4.77 3.13
N THR A 47 22.29 -5.01 2.27
CA THR A 47 23.45 -4.13 2.12
C THR A 47 23.13 -2.73 1.66
N TYR A 48 21.99 -2.52 0.99
CA TYR A 48 21.56 -1.16 0.59
C TYR A 48 20.98 -0.34 1.74
N PHE A 49 20.68 -0.97 2.87
CA PHE A 49 20.20 -0.31 4.07
C PHE A 49 21.29 -0.11 5.13
N GLN A 50 22.53 -0.49 4.81
CA GLN A 50 23.63 -0.52 5.75
C GLN A 50 24.78 0.41 5.35
N ASP A 51 25.53 0.89 6.35
CA ASP A 51 26.81 1.57 6.16
C ASP A 51 27.93 0.58 5.81
N ALA A 52 29.14 1.09 5.59
CA ALA A 52 30.32 0.27 5.26
C ALA A 52 30.73 -0.69 6.40
N ALA A 53 30.26 -0.48 7.63
CA ALA A 53 30.50 -1.34 8.77
C ALA A 53 29.39 -2.39 8.98
N GLY A 54 28.34 -2.37 8.16
CA GLY A 54 27.21 -3.28 8.23
C GLY A 54 26.11 -2.86 9.21
N ASN A 55 26.13 -1.64 9.73
CA ASN A 55 25.07 -1.14 10.60
C ASN A 55 23.92 -0.61 9.74
N TYR A 56 22.68 -0.91 10.12
CA TYR A 56 21.52 -0.33 9.47
C TYR A 56 21.46 1.17 9.74
N ILE A 57 21.22 1.96 8.68
CA ILE A 57 21.17 3.43 8.70
C ILE A 57 19.79 3.98 8.38
N TYR A 58 18.80 3.09 8.19
CA TYR A 58 17.40 3.41 7.94
C TYR A 58 16.46 2.68 8.89
N SER A 59 15.21 3.09 8.91
CA SER A 59 14.12 2.48 9.65
C SER A 59 12.88 2.36 8.76
N PHE A 60 12.06 1.32 9.00
CA PHE A 60 10.73 1.18 8.44
C PHE A 60 9.64 1.40 9.50
N SER A 61 9.94 2.17 10.54
CA SER A 61 9.03 2.44 11.65
C SER A 61 8.49 1.16 12.29
N GLN A 62 9.39 0.18 12.51
CA GLN A 62 9.05 -1.18 12.93
C GLN A 62 8.82 -1.37 14.43
N GLY A 63 8.94 -0.30 15.22
CA GLY A 63 8.91 -0.37 16.69
C GLY A 63 7.52 -0.55 17.31
N ASN A 64 7.52 -0.71 18.65
CA ASN A 64 6.32 -0.69 19.49
C ASN A 64 5.21 -1.64 19.03
N GLU A 65 5.58 -2.89 18.69
CA GLU A 65 4.61 -3.93 18.25
C GLU A 65 3.76 -3.47 17.04
N GLY A 66 4.37 -2.78 16.08
CA GLY A 66 3.72 -2.27 14.88
C GLY A 66 3.11 -0.88 15.01
N LYS A 67 2.97 -0.36 16.23
CA LYS A 67 2.32 0.94 16.46
C LYS A 67 3.01 2.09 15.74
N ASP A 68 4.34 2.08 15.68
CA ASP A 68 5.09 3.15 15.00
C ASP A 68 4.75 3.20 13.50
N LEU A 69 4.55 2.03 12.87
CA LEU A 69 4.11 1.95 11.48
C LEU A 69 2.68 2.48 11.32
N TYR A 70 1.75 2.07 12.19
CA TYR A 70 0.37 2.54 12.12
C TYR A 70 0.27 4.06 12.31
N ASP A 71 1.04 4.63 13.25
CA ASP A 71 1.06 6.06 13.52
C ASP A 71 1.58 6.88 12.32
N VAL A 72 2.61 6.42 11.62
CA VAL A 72 3.13 7.15 10.45
C VAL A 72 2.21 7.00 9.23
N VAL A 73 1.57 5.85 9.07
CA VAL A 73 0.55 5.64 8.03
C VAL A 73 -0.64 6.56 8.30
N GLN A 74 -1.16 6.61 9.55
CA GLN A 74 -2.27 7.49 9.91
C GLN A 74 -1.93 8.96 9.62
N LYS A 75 -0.72 9.41 9.98
CA LYS A 75 -0.28 10.78 9.66
C LYS A 75 -0.29 11.09 8.17
N ALA A 76 0.13 10.14 7.32
CA ALA A 76 0.13 10.32 5.88
C ALA A 76 -1.31 10.38 5.33
N VAL A 77 -2.21 9.53 5.84
CA VAL A 77 -3.64 9.54 5.50
C VAL A 77 -4.28 10.86 5.90
N ASP A 78 -4.06 11.32 7.15
CA ASP A 78 -4.60 12.57 7.67
C ASP A 78 -4.10 13.77 6.84
N ALA A 79 -2.83 13.77 6.44
CA ALA A 79 -2.26 14.81 5.61
C ALA A 79 -2.89 14.84 4.20
N ALA A 80 -3.09 13.67 3.57
CA ALA A 80 -3.78 13.57 2.28
C ALA A 80 -5.23 14.08 2.37
N LYS A 81 -5.96 13.70 3.44
CA LYS A 81 -7.32 14.18 3.69
C LYS A 81 -7.35 15.71 3.93
N ALA A 82 -6.37 16.24 4.70
CA ALA A 82 -6.24 17.69 4.94
C ALA A 82 -5.94 18.48 3.65
N GLU A 83 -5.25 17.87 2.65
CA GLU A 83 -5.04 18.44 1.32
C GLU A 83 -6.29 18.34 0.42
N GLY A 84 -7.33 17.71 0.93
CA GLY A 84 -8.64 17.61 0.29
C GLY A 84 -8.85 16.34 -0.54
N ALA A 85 -8.15 15.24 -0.22
CA ALA A 85 -8.42 13.96 -0.86
C ALA A 85 -9.85 13.48 -0.53
N ASP A 86 -10.64 13.22 -1.55
CA ASP A 86 -11.96 12.61 -1.44
C ASP A 86 -11.86 11.13 -1.09
N TYR A 87 -10.88 10.45 -1.70
CA TYR A 87 -10.54 9.03 -1.46
C TYR A 87 -9.07 8.88 -1.14
N VAL A 88 -8.73 7.86 -0.33
CA VAL A 88 -7.34 7.47 -0.04
C VAL A 88 -7.10 6.04 -0.47
N VAL A 89 -6.13 5.85 -1.35
CA VAL A 89 -5.64 4.55 -1.81
C VAL A 89 -4.26 4.30 -1.22
N ALA A 90 -4.15 3.33 -0.33
CA ALA A 90 -2.86 2.86 0.16
C ALA A 90 -2.23 1.89 -0.84
N LEU A 91 -0.95 2.08 -1.14
CA LEU A 91 -0.13 1.20 -1.98
C LEU A 91 0.86 0.49 -1.05
N GLY A 92 0.53 -0.74 -0.67
CA GLY A 92 1.24 -1.52 0.32
C GLY A 92 2.14 -2.59 -0.30
N HIS A 93 3.21 -2.89 0.41
CA HIS A 93 3.98 -4.13 0.26
C HIS A 93 4.13 -4.76 1.65
N LEU A 94 3.02 -5.25 2.22
CA LEU A 94 2.90 -5.66 3.62
C LEU A 94 2.64 -7.16 3.78
N GLY A 95 1.79 -7.70 2.91
CA GLY A 95 1.34 -9.09 2.98
C GLY A 95 0.26 -9.34 4.05
N VAL A 96 -0.18 -10.60 4.06
CA VAL A 96 -1.21 -11.10 4.99
C VAL A 96 -0.77 -12.35 5.72
N ASP A 97 0.49 -12.77 5.59
CA ASP A 97 1.00 -13.96 6.25
C ASP A 97 1.18 -13.71 7.74
N GLU A 98 0.78 -14.66 8.58
CA GLU A 98 0.87 -14.56 10.05
C GLU A 98 2.28 -14.24 10.54
N GLN A 99 3.30 -14.74 9.86
CA GLN A 99 4.71 -14.49 10.20
C GLN A 99 5.13 -13.04 9.97
N SER A 100 4.39 -12.26 9.16
CA SER A 100 4.64 -10.82 8.94
C SER A 100 3.97 -9.92 9.97
N SER A 101 3.21 -10.50 10.91
CA SER A 101 2.65 -9.75 12.05
C SER A 101 3.81 -9.14 12.89
N PRO A 102 3.65 -7.90 13.38
CA PRO A 102 2.45 -7.06 13.42
C PRO A 102 2.32 -6.07 12.25
N TRP A 103 2.93 -6.32 11.11
CA TRP A 103 3.01 -5.36 10.00
C TRP A 103 2.16 -5.76 8.78
N THR A 104 1.23 -6.71 8.93
CA THR A 104 0.35 -7.12 7.83
C THR A 104 -0.60 -6.00 7.39
N SER A 105 -1.06 -6.07 6.14
CA SER A 105 -2.07 -5.13 5.63
C SER A 105 -3.35 -5.13 6.46
N THR A 106 -3.78 -6.28 6.95
CA THR A 106 -4.96 -6.41 7.81
C THR A 106 -4.77 -5.67 9.15
N GLU A 107 -3.57 -5.77 9.76
CA GLU A 107 -3.27 -5.08 11.02
C GLU A 107 -3.14 -3.55 10.81
N VAL A 108 -2.55 -3.12 9.69
CA VAL A 108 -2.51 -1.68 9.34
C VAL A 108 -3.92 -1.13 9.22
N ILE A 109 -4.81 -1.81 8.49
CA ILE A 109 -6.22 -1.39 8.35
C ILE A 109 -6.92 -1.38 9.73
N ALA A 110 -6.77 -2.43 10.53
CA ALA A 110 -7.42 -2.52 11.85
C ALA A 110 -6.97 -1.43 12.84
N ASN A 111 -5.81 -0.80 12.62
CA ASN A 111 -5.21 0.21 13.50
C ASN A 111 -5.15 1.62 12.88
N THR A 112 -5.80 1.84 11.74
CA THR A 112 -5.87 3.14 11.06
C THR A 112 -7.30 3.47 10.66
N THR A 113 -7.53 4.70 10.21
CA THR A 113 -8.83 5.16 9.66
C THR A 113 -8.61 5.96 8.39
N GLY A 114 -9.66 6.09 7.57
CA GLY A 114 -9.67 6.99 6.43
C GLY A 114 -8.99 6.47 5.17
N ILE A 115 -8.51 5.21 5.16
CA ILE A 115 -8.12 4.49 3.95
C ILE A 115 -9.39 3.87 3.36
N ASP A 116 -9.61 4.05 2.06
CA ASP A 116 -10.76 3.49 1.33
C ASP A 116 -10.39 2.19 0.63
N VAL A 117 -9.16 2.12 0.10
CA VAL A 117 -8.62 0.96 -0.63
C VAL A 117 -7.16 0.72 -0.21
N LEU A 118 -6.78 -0.52 0.02
CA LEU A 118 -5.38 -0.95 0.13
C LEU A 118 -5.06 -1.96 -0.96
N ILE A 119 -4.18 -1.58 -1.88
CA ILE A 119 -3.62 -2.47 -2.89
C ILE A 119 -2.28 -2.97 -2.35
N ASP A 120 -2.16 -4.28 -2.15
CA ASP A 120 -1.07 -4.89 -1.40
C ASP A 120 -0.27 -5.89 -2.24
N GLY A 121 0.87 -6.32 -1.69
CA GLY A 121 1.77 -7.33 -2.25
C GLY A 121 2.43 -8.16 -1.14
N HIS A 122 3.68 -8.60 -1.34
CA HIS A 122 4.56 -9.31 -0.42
C HIS A 122 4.23 -10.79 -0.23
N SER A 123 3.05 -11.17 0.26
CA SER A 123 2.66 -12.57 0.51
C SER A 123 2.30 -13.36 -0.76
N HIS A 124 2.33 -12.73 -1.93
CA HIS A 124 1.95 -13.33 -3.22
C HIS A 124 0.54 -13.94 -3.24
N SER A 125 -0.33 -13.49 -2.35
CA SER A 125 -1.70 -13.94 -2.22
C SER A 125 -2.58 -13.41 -3.36
N THR A 126 -3.66 -14.11 -3.66
CA THR A 126 -4.62 -13.68 -4.69
C THR A 126 -5.99 -13.55 -4.03
N PHE A 127 -6.42 -12.33 -3.79
CA PHE A 127 -7.72 -12.04 -3.18
C PHE A 127 -8.16 -10.60 -3.41
N ALA A 128 -9.47 -10.38 -3.25
CA ALA A 128 -10.05 -9.08 -2.96
C ALA A 128 -11.10 -9.29 -1.86
N LYS A 129 -11.00 -8.58 -0.76
CA LYS A 129 -11.87 -8.72 0.40
C LYS A 129 -12.07 -7.39 1.10
N THR A 130 -13.14 -7.28 1.87
CA THR A 130 -13.39 -6.14 2.73
C THR A 130 -12.89 -6.44 4.13
N GLU A 131 -12.13 -5.49 4.70
CA GLU A 131 -11.69 -5.51 6.09
C GLU A 131 -12.29 -4.32 6.83
N LYS A 132 -12.41 -4.43 8.15
CA LYS A 132 -12.86 -3.33 8.99
C LYS A 132 -11.68 -2.53 9.51
N ASN A 133 -11.74 -1.19 9.34
CA ASN A 133 -10.76 -0.29 9.92
C ASN A 133 -11.02 -0.06 11.42
N GLN A 134 -10.18 0.74 12.07
CA GLN A 134 -10.29 1.04 13.50
C GLN A 134 -11.64 1.67 13.89
N ALA A 135 -12.31 2.38 12.98
CA ALA A 135 -13.63 2.97 13.19
C ALA A 135 -14.79 2.02 12.83
N GLY A 136 -14.50 0.81 12.35
CA GLY A 136 -15.51 -0.16 11.91
C GLY A 136 -16.02 0.07 10.47
N GLU A 137 -15.38 0.95 9.70
CA GLU A 137 -15.71 1.22 8.31
C GLU A 137 -15.09 0.17 7.38
N ASP A 138 -15.72 -0.05 6.23
CA ASP A 138 -15.26 -1.00 5.23
C ASP A 138 -14.10 -0.45 4.41
N VAL A 139 -13.04 -1.25 4.27
CA VAL A 139 -11.87 -0.97 3.43
C VAL A 139 -11.67 -2.14 2.47
N LEU A 140 -11.57 -1.85 1.18
CA LEU A 140 -11.22 -2.87 0.19
C LEU A 140 -9.72 -3.18 0.28
N VAL A 141 -9.35 -4.44 0.50
CA VAL A 141 -7.95 -4.92 0.45
C VAL A 141 -7.82 -5.94 -0.66
N ALA A 142 -6.83 -5.77 -1.55
CA ALA A 142 -6.65 -6.64 -2.70
C ALA A 142 -5.16 -6.93 -2.99
N GLN A 143 -4.88 -8.18 -3.37
CA GLN A 143 -3.60 -8.63 -3.93
C GLN A 143 -3.84 -9.44 -5.20
N THR A 144 -2.92 -9.36 -6.16
CA THR A 144 -3.06 -9.96 -7.49
C THR A 144 -2.23 -11.23 -7.70
N GLY A 145 -1.61 -11.74 -6.64
CA GLY A 145 -0.70 -12.87 -6.71
C GLY A 145 0.73 -12.47 -7.09
N THR A 146 1.37 -13.30 -7.92
CA THR A 146 2.76 -13.11 -8.32
C THR A 146 2.96 -13.41 -9.81
N LYS A 147 4.11 -13.01 -10.37
CA LYS A 147 4.54 -13.30 -11.75
C LYS A 147 3.55 -12.79 -12.81
N LEU A 148 2.85 -11.69 -12.55
CA LEU A 148 1.84 -11.11 -13.43
C LEU A 148 0.71 -12.11 -13.80
N ALA A 149 0.35 -13.02 -12.88
CA ALA A 149 -0.71 -13.99 -13.13
C ALA A 149 -2.09 -13.33 -13.26
N ASN A 150 -2.29 -12.19 -12.61
CA ASN A 150 -3.54 -11.44 -12.66
C ASN A 150 -3.27 -9.94 -12.76
N LEU A 151 -4.21 -9.23 -13.38
CA LEU A 151 -4.37 -7.78 -13.30
C LEU A 151 -5.49 -7.49 -12.30
N GLY A 152 -5.22 -6.65 -11.31
CA GLY A 152 -6.22 -6.13 -10.39
C GLY A 152 -6.86 -4.87 -10.98
N LYS A 153 -8.19 -4.82 -10.97
CA LYS A 153 -8.96 -3.63 -11.34
C LYS A 153 -9.80 -3.19 -10.15
N VAL A 154 -9.59 -1.97 -9.69
CA VAL A 154 -10.43 -1.31 -8.68
C VAL A 154 -11.19 -0.19 -9.32
N VAL A 155 -12.47 -0.09 -9.04
CA VAL A 155 -13.35 0.97 -9.51
C VAL A 155 -13.97 1.67 -8.31
N ILE A 156 -13.84 2.98 -8.27
CA ILE A 156 -14.51 3.85 -7.32
C ILE A 156 -15.59 4.61 -8.10
N ASP A 157 -16.85 4.31 -7.85
CA ASP A 157 -17.96 5.07 -8.42
C ASP A 157 -18.17 6.34 -7.58
N THR A 158 -17.71 7.47 -8.11
CA THR A 158 -17.76 8.76 -7.40
C THR A 158 -19.17 9.34 -7.21
N LYS A 159 -20.18 8.76 -7.86
CA LYS A 159 -21.58 9.16 -7.69
C LYS A 159 -22.26 8.43 -6.55
N THR A 160 -21.94 7.14 -6.39
CA THR A 160 -22.55 6.27 -5.38
C THR A 160 -21.65 6.08 -4.16
N GLY A 161 -20.34 6.30 -4.31
CA GLY A 161 -19.32 5.95 -3.32
C GLY A 161 -19.00 4.45 -3.29
N GLU A 162 -19.56 3.64 -4.19
CA GLU A 162 -19.31 2.21 -4.23
C GLU A 162 -17.89 1.93 -4.72
N ILE A 163 -17.19 1.03 -4.02
CA ILE A 163 -15.85 0.57 -4.37
C ILE A 163 -15.91 -0.91 -4.70
N THR A 164 -15.53 -1.27 -5.91
CA THR A 164 -15.52 -2.65 -6.39
C THR A 164 -14.16 -3.08 -6.88
N SER A 165 -13.90 -4.39 -6.88
CA SER A 165 -12.64 -4.97 -7.36
C SER A 165 -12.91 -6.19 -8.23
N GLU A 166 -12.08 -6.34 -9.26
CA GLU A 166 -12.09 -7.47 -10.18
C GLU A 166 -10.65 -7.96 -10.39
N LEU A 167 -10.45 -9.28 -10.40
CA LEU A 167 -9.20 -9.91 -10.80
C LEU A 167 -9.36 -10.49 -12.20
N VAL A 168 -8.60 -9.96 -13.14
CA VAL A 168 -8.57 -10.42 -14.53
C VAL A 168 -7.32 -11.27 -14.72
N ALA A 169 -7.50 -12.54 -15.09
CA ALA A 169 -6.36 -13.42 -15.32
C ALA A 169 -5.53 -12.93 -16.53
N ALA A 170 -4.21 -13.02 -16.45
CA ALA A 170 -3.31 -12.52 -17.48
C ALA A 170 -3.63 -13.12 -18.88
N LYS A 171 -4.02 -14.41 -18.92
CA LYS A 171 -4.47 -15.08 -20.16
C LYS A 171 -5.68 -14.40 -20.82
N ASP A 172 -6.51 -13.72 -20.04
CA ASP A 172 -7.73 -13.06 -20.51
C ASP A 172 -7.46 -11.56 -20.86
N CYS A 173 -6.26 -11.06 -20.52
CA CYS A 173 -5.79 -9.73 -20.91
C CYS A 173 -5.11 -9.70 -22.27
N ALA A 174 -4.67 -10.84 -22.78
CA ALA A 174 -4.01 -10.97 -24.08
C ALA A 174 -5.06 -10.99 -25.20
N ALA A 175 -5.54 -9.82 -25.61
CA ALA A 175 -6.11 -9.68 -26.94
C ALA A 175 -4.95 -9.64 -27.94
N GLU A 176 -4.91 -10.58 -28.90
CA GLU A 176 -4.04 -10.45 -30.07
C GLU A 176 -4.42 -9.14 -30.78
N ASP A 177 -3.49 -8.23 -30.88
CA ASP A 177 -3.63 -7.07 -31.76
C ASP A 177 -3.49 -7.59 -33.21
N GLU A 178 -4.62 -7.67 -33.92
CA GLU A 178 -4.67 -8.11 -35.33
C GLU A 178 -3.74 -7.27 -36.24
N ALA A 179 -3.37 -6.03 -35.82
CA ALA A 179 -2.50 -5.15 -36.60
C ALA A 179 -1.00 -5.43 -36.37
N THR A 180 -0.62 -5.94 -35.21
CA THR A 180 0.79 -6.15 -34.84
C THR A 180 1.17 -7.63 -34.68
N GLY A 181 0.19 -8.54 -34.55
CA GLY A 181 0.41 -9.96 -34.30
C GLY A 181 1.10 -10.24 -32.97
N ALA A 182 1.04 -9.33 -32.00
CA ALA A 182 1.69 -9.42 -30.70
C ALA A 182 0.67 -9.67 -29.57
#